data_27f9c882755143cf8075bd671fa12675
#
_entry.id   27f9c882755143cf8075bd671fa12675
#
_cell.length_a   1.000
_cell.length_b   1.000
_cell.length_c   1.000
_cell.angle_alpha   90.00
_cell.angle_beta   90.00
_cell.angle_gamma   90.00
#
_symmetry.space_group_name_H-M   'P 1'
#
loop_
_entity.id
_entity.type
_entity.pdbx_description
1 polymer ?
#
loop_
_entity_poly.entity_id
_entity_poly.type
_entity_poly.pdbx_seq_one_letter_code
_entity_poly.pdbx_strand_id
1 'polypeptide(L)'
;MIKLLLVEDDANLCYIIRGGLEDMIGGYEVTTAADGEEGLKIWKEQHPDVIVSDIEMPVMDGYEMVKRIRELDGDTPILFTSGRVSPKDVVKGYELGVNNYIKKPFLAEELDAHIGALLKLKQGVSARNESETYRIGESYVFDAAHAILRYLVSGVEKTLTEREAGLLKMLCVKMGDCLLYTSPSPRDMRRS
;
A
#
# COMPACT_ATOMS: atom_id res chain seq x y z
N MET A 1 1.79 -2.39 -14.98
CA MET A 1 0.58 -3.18 -14.98
C MET A 1 0.29 -3.57 -13.54
N ILE A 2 -0.90 -3.35 -13.04
CA ILE A 2 -1.31 -3.62 -11.65
C ILE A 2 -1.69 -5.10 -11.56
N LYS A 3 -1.01 -5.86 -10.71
CA LYS A 3 -1.36 -7.26 -10.43
C LYS A 3 -2.47 -7.30 -9.38
N LEU A 4 -3.65 -7.73 -9.78
CA LEU A 4 -4.82 -7.82 -8.94
C LEU A 4 -5.20 -9.28 -8.69
N LEU A 5 -5.36 -9.65 -7.43
CA LEU A 5 -5.97 -10.91 -7.03
C LEU A 5 -7.45 -10.66 -6.72
N LEU A 6 -8.33 -11.26 -7.52
CA LEU A 6 -9.79 -11.24 -7.32
C LEU A 6 -10.24 -12.57 -6.73
N VAL A 7 -10.75 -12.55 -5.50
CA VAL A 7 -11.25 -13.75 -4.79
C VAL A 7 -12.77 -13.66 -4.70
N GLU A 8 -13.45 -14.50 -5.47
CA GLU A 8 -14.90 -14.46 -5.68
C GLU A 8 -15.37 -15.85 -6.13
N ASP A 9 -16.41 -16.39 -5.52
CA ASP A 9 -16.94 -17.71 -5.85
C ASP A 9 -17.91 -17.71 -7.04
N ASP A 10 -18.46 -16.52 -7.41
CA ASP A 10 -19.26 -16.37 -8.64
C ASP A 10 -18.35 -16.19 -9.86
N ALA A 11 -18.18 -17.27 -10.63
CA ALA A 11 -17.39 -17.28 -11.86
C ALA A 11 -17.86 -16.28 -12.92
N ASN A 12 -19.19 -15.98 -12.99
CA ASN A 12 -19.71 -14.99 -13.92
C ASN A 12 -19.32 -13.58 -13.50
N LEU A 13 -19.38 -13.28 -12.20
CA LEU A 13 -18.93 -12.00 -11.67
C LEU A 13 -17.43 -11.82 -11.87
N CYS A 14 -16.64 -12.86 -11.60
CA CYS A 14 -15.20 -12.87 -11.91
C CYS A 14 -14.93 -12.52 -13.37
N TYR A 15 -15.63 -13.16 -14.30
CA TYR A 15 -15.46 -12.92 -15.74
C TYR A 15 -15.79 -11.47 -16.12
N ILE A 16 -16.90 -10.92 -15.60
CA ILE A 16 -17.33 -9.55 -15.87
C ILE A 16 -16.33 -8.54 -15.32
N ILE A 17 -15.91 -8.70 -14.07
CA ILE A 17 -14.95 -7.78 -13.41
C ILE A 17 -13.59 -7.84 -14.13
N ARG A 18 -13.10 -9.04 -14.42
CA ARG A 18 -11.83 -9.23 -15.12
C ARG A 18 -11.86 -8.56 -16.50
N GLY A 19 -12.88 -8.84 -17.32
CA GLY A 19 -13.01 -8.21 -18.64
C GLY A 19 -13.15 -6.68 -18.55
N GLY A 20 -13.88 -6.16 -17.57
CA GLY A 20 -13.97 -4.72 -17.32
C GLY A 20 -12.62 -4.08 -16.99
N LEU A 21 -11.82 -4.71 -16.13
CA LEU A 21 -10.53 -4.17 -15.71
C LEU A 21 -9.42 -4.37 -16.76
N GLU A 22 -9.33 -5.57 -17.38
CA GLU A 22 -8.26 -5.88 -18.33
C GLU A 22 -8.52 -5.29 -19.71
N ASP A 23 -9.74 -5.46 -20.25
CA ASP A 23 -10.05 -5.13 -21.65
C ASP A 23 -10.61 -3.72 -21.86
N MET A 24 -11.48 -3.25 -20.92
CA MET A 24 -12.16 -1.95 -21.09
C MET A 24 -11.36 -0.81 -20.46
N ILE A 25 -10.87 -0.96 -19.23
CA ILE A 25 -10.11 0.05 -18.51
C ILE A 25 -8.64 -0.04 -18.87
N GLY A 26 -8.10 -1.27 -18.87
CA GLY A 26 -6.69 -1.54 -19.15
C GLY A 26 -5.76 -1.29 -17.96
N GLY A 27 -4.52 -1.79 -18.08
CA GLY A 27 -3.50 -1.58 -17.05
C GLY A 27 -3.51 -2.59 -15.91
N TYR A 28 -4.39 -3.59 -15.96
CA TYR A 28 -4.51 -4.66 -14.97
C TYR A 28 -4.06 -6.02 -15.50
N GLU A 29 -3.57 -6.85 -14.60
CA GLU A 29 -3.36 -8.28 -14.75
C GLU A 29 -4.14 -8.95 -13.62
N VAL A 30 -5.29 -9.56 -13.95
CA VAL A 30 -6.23 -10.10 -12.95
C VAL A 30 -6.07 -11.62 -12.84
N THR A 31 -5.64 -12.08 -11.67
CA THR A 31 -5.69 -13.50 -11.28
C THR A 31 -6.92 -13.71 -10.41
N THR A 32 -7.68 -14.78 -10.67
CA THR A 32 -8.91 -15.10 -9.94
C THR A 32 -8.73 -16.32 -9.03
N ALA A 33 -9.43 -16.32 -7.89
CA ALA A 33 -9.55 -17.45 -6.99
C ALA A 33 -11.01 -17.64 -6.61
N ALA A 34 -11.46 -18.88 -6.44
CA ALA A 34 -12.86 -19.22 -6.15
C ALA A 34 -13.18 -19.26 -4.64
N ASP A 35 -12.18 -19.22 -3.78
CA ASP A 35 -12.33 -19.20 -2.32
C ASP A 35 -11.08 -18.62 -1.65
N GLY A 36 -11.17 -18.41 -0.32
CA GLY A 36 -10.07 -17.84 0.44
C GLY A 36 -8.83 -18.73 0.55
N GLU A 37 -8.95 -20.04 0.41
CA GLU A 37 -7.79 -20.96 0.48
C GLU A 37 -6.96 -20.87 -0.81
N GLU A 38 -7.62 -20.89 -1.96
CA GLU A 38 -6.99 -20.66 -3.26
C GLU A 38 -6.40 -19.25 -3.32
N GLY A 39 -7.15 -18.25 -2.85
CA GLY A 39 -6.70 -16.84 -2.76
C GLY A 39 -5.41 -16.70 -1.93
N LEU A 40 -5.33 -17.34 -0.77
CA LEU A 40 -4.16 -17.32 0.09
C LEU A 40 -2.94 -17.98 -0.57
N LYS A 41 -3.15 -19.07 -1.32
CA LYS A 41 -2.09 -19.75 -2.08
C LYS A 41 -1.55 -18.85 -3.19
N ILE A 42 -2.43 -18.27 -4.00
CA ILE A 42 -2.05 -17.36 -5.10
C ILE A 42 -1.34 -16.12 -4.55
N TRP A 43 -1.84 -15.52 -3.45
CA TRP A 43 -1.18 -14.39 -2.81
C TRP A 43 0.27 -14.70 -2.42
N LYS A 44 0.54 -15.88 -1.84
CA LYS A 44 1.90 -16.30 -1.47
C LYS A 44 2.82 -16.51 -2.67
N GLU A 45 2.28 -16.99 -3.79
CA GLU A 45 3.06 -17.31 -4.99
C GLU A 45 3.33 -16.09 -5.87
N GLN A 46 2.35 -15.19 -5.99
CA GLN A 46 2.37 -14.12 -6.99
C GLN A 46 2.60 -12.72 -6.42
N HIS A 47 2.43 -12.52 -5.11
CA HIS A 47 2.57 -11.23 -4.45
C HIS A 47 1.84 -10.09 -5.20
N PRO A 48 0.49 -10.11 -5.26
CA PRO A 48 -0.28 -9.11 -5.98
C PRO A 48 -0.13 -7.71 -5.36
N ASP A 49 -0.28 -6.67 -6.19
CA ASP A 49 -0.24 -5.28 -5.74
C ASP A 49 -1.47 -4.90 -4.90
N VAL A 50 -2.61 -5.59 -5.16
CA VAL A 50 -3.89 -5.37 -4.47
C VAL A 50 -4.74 -6.65 -4.50
N ILE A 51 -5.52 -6.86 -3.43
CA ILE A 51 -6.47 -7.96 -3.31
C ILE A 51 -7.88 -7.37 -3.25
N VAL A 52 -8.79 -7.93 -4.04
CA VAL A 52 -10.24 -7.69 -3.98
C VAL A 52 -10.90 -9.01 -3.63
N SER A 53 -11.63 -9.08 -2.52
CA SER A 53 -12.21 -10.33 -2.04
C SER A 53 -13.68 -10.17 -1.68
N ASP A 54 -14.49 -11.13 -2.08
CA ASP A 54 -15.79 -11.31 -1.40
C ASP A 54 -15.54 -11.77 0.04
N ILE A 55 -16.53 -11.54 0.88
CA ILE A 55 -16.54 -11.97 2.27
C ILE A 55 -17.14 -13.38 2.40
N GLU A 56 -18.28 -13.60 1.77
CA GLU A 56 -19.05 -14.84 1.89
C GLU A 56 -18.68 -15.82 0.78
N MET A 57 -17.71 -16.69 1.06
CA MET A 57 -17.24 -17.70 0.11
C MET A 57 -17.19 -19.09 0.77
N PRO A 58 -17.29 -20.18 -0.01
CA PRO A 58 -17.14 -21.54 0.50
C PRO A 58 -15.70 -21.80 0.96
N VAL A 59 -15.47 -22.90 1.65
CA VAL A 59 -14.17 -23.41 2.13
C VAL A 59 -13.51 -22.47 3.14
N MET A 60 -13.10 -21.28 2.73
CA MET A 60 -12.54 -20.23 3.58
C MET A 60 -13.15 -18.88 3.20
N ASP A 61 -13.75 -18.21 4.17
CA ASP A 61 -14.31 -16.88 3.97
C ASP A 61 -13.23 -15.78 3.86
N GLY A 62 -13.64 -14.60 3.36
CA GLY A 62 -12.73 -13.47 3.20
C GLY A 62 -12.10 -12.98 4.50
N TYR A 63 -12.81 -13.08 5.63
CA TYR A 63 -12.27 -12.64 6.92
C TYR A 63 -11.12 -13.52 7.39
N GLU A 64 -11.27 -14.84 7.30
CA GLU A 64 -10.22 -15.78 7.69
C GLU A 64 -9.02 -15.67 6.76
N MET A 65 -9.23 -15.51 5.45
CA MET A 65 -8.16 -15.26 4.48
C MET A 65 -7.38 -14.00 4.84
N VAL A 66 -8.06 -12.87 5.06
CA VAL A 66 -7.40 -11.60 5.41
C VAL A 66 -6.64 -11.72 6.72
N LYS A 67 -7.21 -12.34 7.74
CA LYS A 67 -6.52 -12.58 9.01
C LYS A 67 -5.18 -13.29 8.80
N ARG A 68 -5.16 -14.38 8.03
CA ARG A 68 -3.92 -15.13 7.73
C ARG A 68 -2.92 -14.33 6.90
N ILE A 69 -3.39 -13.49 5.97
CA ILE A 69 -2.51 -12.58 5.23
C ILE A 69 -1.88 -11.59 6.19
N ARG A 70 -2.67 -10.95 7.07
CA ARG A 70 -2.19 -9.91 8.00
C ARG A 70 -1.24 -10.42 9.08
N GLU A 71 -1.24 -11.70 9.39
CA GLU A 71 -0.21 -12.33 10.23
C GLU A 71 1.18 -12.31 9.60
N LEU A 72 1.27 -12.19 8.27
CA LEU A 72 2.52 -12.25 7.49
C LEU A 72 2.83 -10.95 6.74
N ASP A 73 1.81 -10.17 6.37
CA ASP A 73 1.91 -8.96 5.57
C ASP A 73 0.86 -7.94 5.99
N GLY A 74 1.35 -6.80 6.50
CA GLY A 74 0.52 -5.64 6.86
C GLY A 74 0.27 -4.67 5.70
N ASP A 75 1.00 -4.77 4.59
CA ASP A 75 1.13 -3.70 3.59
C ASP A 75 0.33 -3.91 2.30
N THR A 76 0.03 -5.14 1.91
CA THR A 76 -0.78 -5.41 0.71
C THR A 76 -2.18 -4.82 0.87
N PRO A 77 -2.62 -3.89 0.01
CA PRO A 77 -3.96 -3.34 0.06
C PRO A 77 -5.01 -4.42 -0.18
N ILE A 78 -6.04 -4.44 0.68
CA ILE A 78 -7.15 -5.39 0.58
C ILE A 78 -8.47 -4.61 0.58
N LEU A 79 -9.31 -4.88 -0.42
CA LEU A 79 -10.69 -4.41 -0.49
C LEU A 79 -11.63 -5.58 -0.31
N PHE A 80 -12.68 -5.37 0.49
CA PHE A 80 -13.81 -6.29 0.49
C PHE A 80 -14.92 -5.84 -0.44
N THR A 81 -15.54 -6.81 -1.10
CA THR A 81 -16.83 -6.65 -1.78
C THR A 81 -17.87 -7.46 -1.05
N SER A 82 -19.09 -6.95 -0.89
CA SER A 82 -20.15 -7.69 -0.22
C SER A 82 -21.55 -7.23 -0.63
N GLY A 83 -22.48 -8.18 -0.77
CA GLY A 83 -23.91 -7.90 -0.94
C GLY A 83 -24.59 -7.45 0.36
N ARG A 84 -24.01 -7.77 1.51
CA ARG A 84 -24.55 -7.45 2.84
C ARG A 84 -23.51 -6.64 3.60
N VAL A 85 -23.73 -5.35 3.72
CA VAL A 85 -22.85 -4.45 4.47
C VAL A 85 -23.59 -3.98 5.72
N SER A 86 -23.50 -4.75 6.80
CA SER A 86 -23.94 -4.25 8.11
C SER A 86 -22.85 -3.39 8.74
N PRO A 87 -23.18 -2.41 9.59
CA PRO A 87 -22.16 -1.63 10.30
C PRO A 87 -21.18 -2.49 11.11
N LYS A 88 -21.61 -3.63 11.61
CA LYS A 88 -20.76 -4.58 12.35
C LYS A 88 -19.74 -5.27 11.45
N ASP A 89 -20.15 -5.66 10.25
CA ASP A 89 -19.25 -6.30 9.27
C ASP A 89 -18.16 -5.36 8.80
N VAL A 90 -18.52 -4.09 8.57
CA VAL A 90 -17.58 -3.03 8.19
C VAL A 90 -16.54 -2.82 9.29
N VAL A 91 -16.97 -2.67 10.56
CA VAL A 91 -16.07 -2.51 11.70
C VAL A 91 -15.12 -3.70 11.81
N LYS A 92 -15.67 -4.92 11.75
CA LYS A 92 -14.85 -6.15 11.79
C LYS A 92 -13.79 -6.20 10.70
N GLY A 93 -14.13 -5.80 9.47
CA GLY A 93 -13.17 -5.78 8.37
C GLY A 93 -12.03 -4.79 8.59
N TYR A 94 -12.34 -3.58 9.04
CA TYR A 94 -11.32 -2.58 9.36
C TYR A 94 -10.43 -3.01 10.54
N GLU A 95 -10.99 -3.64 11.57
CA GLU A 95 -10.20 -4.22 12.69
C GLU A 95 -9.23 -5.31 12.22
N LEU A 96 -9.58 -6.05 11.17
CA LEU A 96 -8.70 -7.04 10.53
C LEU A 96 -7.67 -6.42 9.57
N GLY A 97 -7.70 -5.10 9.33
CA GLY A 97 -6.77 -4.41 8.46
C GLY A 97 -7.17 -4.38 6.99
N VAL A 98 -8.47 -4.50 6.68
CA VAL A 98 -9.00 -4.23 5.34
C VAL A 98 -8.96 -2.73 5.08
N ASN A 99 -8.58 -2.32 3.88
CA ASN A 99 -8.40 -0.92 3.54
C ASN A 99 -9.67 -0.24 3.03
N ASN A 100 -10.58 -1.00 2.42
CA ASN A 100 -11.83 -0.45 1.90
C ASN A 100 -12.92 -1.51 1.75
N TYR A 101 -14.17 -1.05 1.62
CA TYR A 101 -15.36 -1.85 1.42
C TYR A 101 -16.15 -1.32 0.22
N ILE A 102 -16.58 -2.21 -0.67
CA ILE A 102 -17.45 -1.89 -1.82
C ILE A 102 -18.72 -2.71 -1.73
N LYS A 103 -19.84 -2.05 -1.81
CA LYS A 103 -21.14 -2.73 -1.76
C LYS A 103 -21.51 -3.28 -3.15
N LYS A 104 -21.86 -4.56 -3.23
CA LYS A 104 -22.45 -5.16 -4.45
C LYS A 104 -23.90 -4.69 -4.63
N PRO A 105 -24.36 -4.42 -5.87
CA PRO A 105 -23.60 -4.48 -7.11
C PRO A 105 -22.75 -3.24 -7.35
N PHE A 106 -21.58 -3.39 -7.99
CA PHE A 106 -20.67 -2.33 -8.39
C PHE A 106 -20.19 -2.51 -9.84
N LEU A 107 -19.67 -1.45 -10.43
CA LEU A 107 -19.09 -1.47 -11.77
C LEU A 107 -17.58 -1.57 -11.72
N ALA A 108 -16.94 -2.03 -12.82
CA ALA A 108 -15.48 -2.12 -12.90
C ALA A 108 -14.81 -0.75 -12.73
N GLU A 109 -15.43 0.33 -13.21
CA GLU A 109 -14.95 1.70 -13.07
C GLU A 109 -14.95 2.18 -11.60
N GLU A 110 -15.97 1.77 -10.82
CA GLU A 110 -16.03 2.05 -9.38
C GLU A 110 -14.90 1.34 -8.65
N LEU A 111 -14.69 0.07 -8.98
CA LEU A 111 -13.60 -0.73 -8.42
C LEU A 111 -12.23 -0.14 -8.77
N ASP A 112 -12.01 0.27 -10.02
CA ASP A 112 -10.79 0.96 -10.48
C ASP A 112 -10.52 2.24 -9.67
N ALA A 113 -11.54 3.06 -9.46
CA ALA A 113 -11.40 4.29 -8.68
C ALA A 113 -10.95 4.01 -7.22
N HIS A 114 -11.52 2.97 -6.59
CA HIS A 114 -11.12 2.56 -5.23
C HIS A 114 -9.69 2.01 -5.19
N ILE A 115 -9.33 1.15 -6.13
CA ILE A 115 -7.97 0.59 -6.24
C ILE A 115 -6.96 1.72 -6.47
N GLY A 116 -7.23 2.61 -7.43
CA GLY A 116 -6.36 3.74 -7.74
C GLY A 116 -6.12 4.66 -6.54
N ALA A 117 -7.15 4.93 -5.74
CA ALA A 117 -7.02 5.71 -4.51
C ALA A 117 -6.12 5.03 -3.48
N LEU A 118 -6.29 3.71 -3.28
CA LEU A 118 -5.47 2.95 -2.32
C LEU A 118 -4.00 2.86 -2.74
N LEU A 119 -3.74 2.57 -4.01
CA LEU A 119 -2.37 2.48 -4.51
C LEU A 119 -1.65 3.83 -4.48
N LYS A 120 -2.35 4.94 -4.74
CA LYS A 120 -1.80 6.30 -4.56
C LYS A 120 -1.45 6.61 -3.11
N LEU A 121 -2.29 6.21 -2.16
CA LEU A 121 -2.00 6.35 -0.73
C LEU A 121 -0.77 5.55 -0.33
N LYS A 122 -0.65 4.30 -0.79
CA LYS A 122 0.53 3.45 -0.55
C LYS A 122 1.80 4.08 -1.11
N GLN A 123 1.76 4.57 -2.36
CA GLN A 123 2.89 5.27 -2.99
C GLN A 123 3.22 6.58 -2.26
N GLY A 124 2.23 7.34 -1.83
CA GLY A 124 2.42 8.58 -1.07
C GLY A 124 3.03 8.36 0.31
N VAL A 125 2.74 7.24 0.96
CA VAL A 125 3.37 6.82 2.22
C VAL A 125 4.80 6.35 1.95
N SER A 126 5.04 5.54 0.91
CA SER A 126 6.39 5.10 0.51
C SER A 126 7.26 6.27 0.06
N ALA A 127 6.74 7.19 -0.75
CA ALA A 127 7.46 8.38 -1.19
C ALA A 127 7.77 9.35 -0.02
N ARG A 128 6.91 9.39 1.01
CA ARG A 128 7.20 10.14 2.25
C ARG A 128 8.27 9.46 3.09
N ASN A 129 8.36 8.13 3.05
CA ASN A 129 9.37 7.37 3.80
C ASN A 129 10.73 7.32 3.09
N GLU A 130 10.79 7.44 1.75
CA GLU A 130 12.05 7.30 1.00
C GLU A 130 12.85 8.59 0.81
N SER A 131 12.33 9.78 1.14
CA SER A 131 13.01 11.04 0.80
C SER A 131 13.03 12.14 1.87
N GLU A 132 12.73 11.85 3.13
CA GLU A 132 12.83 12.86 4.19
C GLU A 132 14.21 12.88 4.85
N THR A 133 15.27 13.00 4.01
CA THR A 133 16.63 13.16 4.49
C THR A 133 17.01 14.65 4.41
N TYR A 134 17.29 15.25 5.54
CA TYR A 134 17.67 16.65 5.67
C TYR A 134 19.15 16.78 5.97
N ARG A 135 19.86 17.61 5.21
CA ARG A 135 21.24 17.99 5.53
C ARG A 135 21.23 19.18 6.48
N ILE A 136 21.87 19.02 7.63
CA ILE A 136 21.94 20.07 8.66
C ILE A 136 23.38 20.59 8.70
N GLY A 137 23.60 21.75 8.12
CA GLY A 137 24.94 22.31 7.91
C GLY A 137 25.80 21.39 7.04
N GLU A 138 27.11 21.44 7.24
CA GLU A 138 28.07 20.62 6.47
C GLU A 138 28.31 19.23 7.08
N SER A 139 27.91 19.02 8.32
CA SER A 139 28.38 17.88 9.12
C SER A 139 27.32 16.86 9.49
N TYR A 140 26.04 17.14 9.34
CA TYR A 140 24.99 16.24 9.78
C TYR A 140 23.99 15.92 8.68
N VAL A 141 23.48 14.69 8.70
CA VAL A 141 22.34 14.23 7.90
C VAL A 141 21.30 13.66 8.84
N PHE A 142 20.08 14.15 8.73
CA PHE A 142 18.91 13.68 9.49
C PHE A 142 17.98 12.88 8.57
N ASP A 143 17.83 11.61 8.85
CA ASP A 143 16.83 10.74 8.25
C ASP A 143 15.57 10.78 9.12
N ALA A 144 14.58 11.55 8.67
CA ALA A 144 13.35 11.74 9.42
C ALA A 144 12.41 10.52 9.37
N ALA A 145 12.55 9.66 8.37
CA ALA A 145 11.77 8.43 8.26
C ALA A 145 12.19 7.41 9.34
N HIS A 146 13.48 7.31 9.61
CA HIS A 146 14.03 6.36 10.58
C HIS A 146 14.42 7.00 11.92
N ALA A 147 14.20 8.32 12.08
CA ALA A 147 14.59 9.11 13.25
C ALA A 147 16.11 8.98 13.57
N ILE A 148 16.94 8.94 12.53
CA ILE A 148 18.39 8.78 12.67
C ILE A 148 19.11 10.10 12.32
N LEU A 149 19.96 10.58 13.24
CA LEU A 149 20.88 11.67 12.98
C LEU A 149 22.28 11.11 12.80
N ARG A 150 22.87 11.32 11.60
CA ARG A 150 24.22 10.85 11.25
C ARG A 150 25.20 12.02 11.19
N TYR A 151 26.36 11.87 11.84
CA TYR A 151 27.48 12.80 11.71
C TYR A 151 28.39 12.36 10.58
N LEU A 152 28.54 13.17 9.53
CA LEU A 152 29.20 12.80 8.28
C LEU A 152 30.72 12.59 8.42
N VAL A 153 31.36 13.28 9.36
CA VAL A 153 32.84 13.21 9.50
C VAL A 153 33.27 11.91 10.16
N SER A 154 32.56 11.42 11.17
CA SER A 154 32.92 10.20 11.91
C SER A 154 32.02 9.00 11.60
N GLY A 155 30.94 9.18 10.85
CA GLY A 155 29.94 8.13 10.58
C GLY A 155 29.09 7.71 11.79
N VAL A 156 29.21 8.44 12.91
CA VAL A 156 28.45 8.13 14.14
C VAL A 156 26.97 8.41 13.89
N GLU A 157 26.14 7.44 14.22
CA GLU A 157 24.68 7.55 14.14
C GLU A 157 24.07 7.61 15.54
N LYS A 158 23.03 8.46 15.69
CA LYS A 158 22.22 8.56 16.90
C LYS A 158 20.76 8.39 16.53
N THR A 159 20.10 7.41 17.10
CA THR A 159 18.64 7.28 17.03
C THR A 159 18.01 8.32 17.96
N LEU A 160 17.11 9.11 17.40
CA LEU A 160 16.36 10.15 18.11
C LEU A 160 15.05 9.56 18.65
N THR A 161 14.57 10.10 19.74
CA THR A 161 13.21 9.82 20.21
C THR A 161 12.19 10.47 19.26
N GLU A 162 10.96 10.00 19.26
CA GLU A 162 9.89 10.52 18.41
C GLU A 162 9.70 12.04 18.56
N ARG A 163 9.82 12.56 19.80
CA ARG A 163 9.74 14.00 20.08
C ARG A 163 10.93 14.78 19.52
N GLU A 164 12.15 14.26 19.66
CA GLU A 164 13.38 14.88 19.13
C GLU A 164 13.35 14.91 17.59
N ALA A 165 12.97 13.80 16.96
CA ALA A 165 12.81 13.71 15.52
C ALA A 165 11.74 14.67 14.97
N GLY A 166 10.58 14.76 15.63
CA GLY A 166 9.51 15.67 15.27
C GLY A 166 9.94 17.15 15.37
N LEU A 167 10.63 17.54 16.44
CA LEU A 167 11.15 18.90 16.59
C LEU A 167 12.22 19.22 15.54
N LEU A 168 13.15 18.30 15.30
CA LEU A 168 14.21 18.50 14.32
C LEU A 168 13.66 18.61 12.90
N LYS A 169 12.66 17.80 12.54
CA LYS A 169 11.96 17.89 11.27
C LYS A 169 11.25 19.24 11.10
N MET A 170 10.57 19.71 12.14
CA MET A 170 9.89 21.01 12.12
C MET A 170 10.91 22.17 11.92
N LEU A 171 12.06 22.11 12.56
CA LEU A 171 13.14 23.08 12.38
C LEU A 171 13.68 23.05 10.95
N CYS A 172 13.96 21.86 10.41
CA CYS A 172 14.44 21.69 9.05
C CYS A 172 13.48 22.27 8.01
N VAL A 173 12.18 22.08 8.16
CA VAL A 173 11.15 22.61 7.25
C VAL A 173 11.00 24.13 7.35
N LYS A 174 11.10 24.70 8.58
CA LYS A 174 10.86 26.14 8.80
C LYS A 174 12.05 27.04 8.51
N MET A 175 13.28 26.58 8.62
CA MET A 175 14.46 27.43 8.51
C MET A 175 14.93 27.70 7.08
N GLY A 176 14.31 27.09 6.05
CA GLY A 176 14.59 27.41 4.64
C GLY A 176 15.99 27.06 4.12
N ASP A 177 16.93 26.79 5.00
CA ASP A 177 18.33 26.42 4.69
C ASP A 177 18.59 24.91 4.67
N CYS A 178 17.54 24.11 4.83
CA CYS A 178 17.62 22.67 4.63
C CYS A 178 17.56 22.36 3.14
N LEU A 179 18.70 22.21 2.52
CA LEU A 179 18.80 21.61 1.19
C LEU A 179 18.26 20.19 1.28
N LEU A 180 17.08 19.98 0.72
CA LEU A 180 16.58 18.64 0.42
C LEU A 180 17.59 17.97 -0.50
N TYR A 181 18.35 17.02 0.04
CA TYR A 181 19.26 16.24 -0.78
C TYR A 181 18.46 15.16 -1.50
N THR A 182 17.89 15.52 -2.64
CA THR A 182 17.54 14.53 -3.64
C THR A 182 18.84 14.02 -4.22
N SER A 183 19.14 12.72 -4.09
CA SER A 183 20.28 12.12 -4.76
C SER A 183 20.28 12.53 -6.23
N PRO A 184 21.42 13.01 -6.80
CA PRO A 184 21.47 13.42 -8.19
C PRO A 184 21.05 12.23 -9.06
N SER A 185 20.09 12.46 -9.93
CA SER A 185 19.70 11.50 -10.95
C SER A 185 20.94 11.09 -11.75
N PRO A 186 21.08 9.82 -12.19
CA PRO A 186 22.17 9.37 -13.04
C PRO A 186 22.36 10.19 -14.33
N ARG A 187 21.40 11.07 -14.68
CA ARG A 187 21.47 12.00 -15.82
C ARG A 187 22.31 13.25 -15.54
N ASP A 188 22.49 13.65 -14.29
CA ASP A 188 23.23 14.87 -13.93
C ASP A 188 24.74 14.65 -13.88
N MET A 189 25.20 13.39 -13.80
CA MET A 189 26.62 13.03 -13.78
C MET A 189 27.30 12.96 -15.16
N ARG A 190 26.63 13.31 -16.27
CA ARG A 190 27.20 13.28 -17.63
C ARG A 190 27.52 14.65 -18.21
N ARG A 191 27.60 15.70 -17.41
CA ARG A 191 28.04 17.04 -17.83
C ARG A 191 29.10 17.58 -16.86
N SER A 192 30.29 17.00 -16.93
CA SER A 192 31.56 17.60 -16.48
C SER A 192 32.65 17.05 -17.38
#